data_b747acbed328c1ca13b78e9beecd474d
#
_entry.id   b747acbed328c1ca13b78e9beecd474d
#
_cell.length_a   1.000
_cell.length_b   1.000
_cell.length_c   1.000
_cell.angle_alpha   90.00
_cell.angle_beta   90.00
_cell.angle_gamma   90.00
#
_symmetry.space_group_name_H-M   'P 1'
#
loop_
_entity.id
_entity.type
_entity.pdbx_description
1 polymer ?
#
loop_
_entity_poly.entity_id
_entity_poly.type
_entity_poly.pdbx_seq_one_letter_code
_entity_poly.pdbx_strand_id
1 'polypeptide(L)' 'MPYTLDSKVGEILKDTQAVEILEKYAPGVSKNPMIGMAKGMTLKAVLAMPQAKQAGLTEDKVEKVLTEINAVKK' A
#
# COMPACT_ATOMS: atom_id res chain seq x y z
N MET A 1 -1.17 -2.52 15.90
CA MET A 1 -2.14 -1.53 15.42
C MET A 1 -2.49 -1.83 13.97
N PRO A 2 -3.77 -1.76 13.61
CA PRO A 2 -4.15 -2.04 12.23
C PRO A 2 -3.69 -0.96 11.27
N TYR A 3 -3.41 -1.35 10.06
CA TYR A 3 -3.13 -0.41 8.99
C TYR A 3 -4.45 0.14 8.45
N THR A 4 -4.42 1.41 8.09
CA THR A 4 -5.59 2.09 7.53
C THR A 4 -5.14 2.96 6.35
N LEU A 5 -6.08 3.65 5.73
CA LEU A 5 -5.73 4.60 4.67
C LEU A 5 -4.92 5.79 5.20
N ASP A 6 -4.91 5.99 6.50
CA ASP A 6 -4.10 7.04 7.12
C ASP A 6 -2.67 6.56 7.43
N SER A 7 -2.39 5.27 7.25
CA SER A 7 -1.06 4.73 7.45
C SER A 7 -0.13 5.20 6.33
N LYS A 8 1.11 5.47 6.69
CA LYS A 8 2.10 5.91 5.69
C LYS A 8 2.60 4.74 4.88
N VAL A 9 2.85 4.99 3.61
CA VAL A 9 3.38 3.97 2.70
C VAL A 9 4.67 3.37 3.25
N GLY A 10 5.55 4.21 3.79
CA GLY A 10 6.82 3.73 4.34
C GLY A 10 6.66 2.74 5.47
N GLU A 11 5.62 2.88 6.29
CA GLU A 11 5.36 1.94 7.38
C GLU A 11 4.97 0.57 6.83
N ILE A 12 4.18 0.55 5.78
CA ILE A 12 3.76 -0.69 5.14
C ILE A 12 4.96 -1.37 4.47
N LEU A 13 5.81 -0.59 3.81
CA LEU A 13 6.98 -1.12 3.12
C LEU A 13 8.02 -1.71 4.06
N LYS A 14 8.02 -1.31 5.33
CA LYS A 14 8.92 -1.87 6.33
C LYS A 14 8.43 -3.22 6.86
N ASP A 15 7.17 -3.53 6.63
CA ASP A 15 6.56 -4.77 7.10
C ASP A 15 6.59 -5.80 5.98
N THR A 16 7.38 -6.85 6.16
CA THR A 16 7.54 -7.89 5.14
C THR A 16 6.21 -8.55 4.78
N GLN A 17 5.39 -8.86 5.77
CA GLN A 17 4.09 -9.48 5.51
C GLN A 17 3.18 -8.55 4.72
N ALA A 18 3.19 -7.28 5.07
CA ALA A 18 2.38 -6.29 4.35
C ALA A 18 2.83 -6.17 2.90
N VAL A 19 4.14 -6.15 2.67
CA VAL A 19 4.69 -6.07 1.31
C VAL A 19 4.32 -7.30 0.51
N GLU A 20 4.38 -8.48 1.08
CA GLU A 20 4.01 -9.70 0.39
C GLU A 20 2.55 -9.66 -0.06
N ILE A 21 1.67 -9.22 0.80
CA ILE A 21 0.25 -9.11 0.47
C ILE A 21 0.03 -8.03 -0.59
N LEU A 22 0.70 -6.91 -0.44
CA LEU A 22 0.60 -5.83 -1.41
C LEU A 22 1.06 -6.27 -2.80
N GLU A 23 2.17 -7.00 -2.87
CA GLU A 23 2.69 -7.51 -4.14
C GLU A 23 1.73 -8.52 -4.79
N LYS A 24 0.98 -9.24 -3.99
CA LYS A 24 -0.01 -10.19 -4.47
C LYS A 24 -1.11 -9.47 -5.26
N TYR A 25 -1.54 -8.32 -4.80
CA TYR A 25 -2.58 -7.54 -5.47
C TYR A 25 -2.04 -6.58 -6.52
N ALA A 26 -0.82 -6.10 -6.34
CA ALA A 26 -0.19 -5.16 -7.27
C ALA A 26 1.27 -5.54 -7.47
N PRO A 27 1.57 -6.55 -8.33
CA PRO A 27 2.93 -7.02 -8.54
C PRO A 27 3.88 -5.90 -8.96
N GLY A 28 5.05 -5.86 -8.34
CA GLY A 28 6.07 -4.86 -8.65
C GLY A 28 5.88 -3.52 -7.96
N VAL A 29 4.84 -3.37 -7.17
CA VAL A 29 4.54 -2.08 -6.55
C VAL A 29 5.65 -1.63 -5.60
N SER A 30 6.26 -2.55 -4.87
CA SER A 30 7.33 -2.20 -3.93
C SER A 30 8.59 -1.73 -4.63
N LYS A 31 8.74 -2.06 -5.91
CA LYS A 31 9.89 -1.65 -6.72
C LYS A 31 9.61 -0.42 -7.56
N ASN A 32 8.37 0.06 -7.53
CA ASN A 32 7.98 1.23 -8.31
C ASN A 32 8.62 2.48 -7.70
N PRO A 33 9.38 3.28 -8.50
CA PRO A 33 10.01 4.50 -7.99
C PRO A 33 9.03 5.47 -7.35
N MET A 34 7.81 5.53 -7.86
CA MET A 34 6.77 6.39 -7.31
C MET A 34 6.46 6.02 -5.86
N ILE A 35 6.42 4.73 -5.58
CA ILE A 35 6.16 4.25 -4.22
C ILE A 35 7.29 4.67 -3.28
N GLY A 36 8.53 4.59 -3.76
CA GLY A 36 9.68 5.05 -2.97
C GLY A 36 9.58 6.53 -2.65
N MET A 37 9.13 7.33 -3.60
CA MET A 37 8.94 8.77 -3.39
C MET A 37 7.77 9.07 -2.46
N ALA A 38 6.81 8.18 -2.39
CA ALA A 38 5.59 8.38 -1.60
C ALA A 38 5.69 7.84 -0.17
N LYS A 39 6.87 7.40 0.26
CA LYS A 39 7.04 6.80 1.59
C LYS A 39 6.54 7.67 2.73
N GLY A 40 6.69 8.97 2.62
CA GLY A 40 6.24 9.90 3.64
C GLY A 40 4.77 10.26 3.55
N MET A 41 4.07 9.73 2.56
CA MET A 41 2.66 10.04 2.33
C MET A 41 1.77 8.93 2.88
N THR A 42 0.54 9.30 3.22
CA THR A 42 -0.45 8.29 3.61
C THR A 42 -0.99 7.58 2.37
N LEU A 43 -1.56 6.40 2.57
CA LEU A 43 -2.19 5.68 1.47
C LEU A 43 -3.29 6.50 0.82
N LYS A 44 -4.06 7.21 1.63
CA LYS A 44 -5.12 8.07 1.14
C LYS A 44 -4.57 9.15 0.20
N ALA A 45 -3.46 9.77 0.59
CA ALA A 45 -2.83 10.80 -0.23
C ALA A 45 -2.31 10.22 -1.54
N VAL A 46 -1.73 9.04 -1.50
CA VAL A 46 -1.23 8.36 -2.70
C VAL A 46 -2.38 8.03 -3.64
N LEU A 47 -3.50 7.54 -3.10
CA LEU A 47 -4.65 7.19 -3.93
C LEU A 47 -5.29 8.40 -4.61
N ALA A 48 -5.06 9.59 -4.06
CA ALA A 48 -5.54 10.82 -4.68
C ALA A 48 -4.71 11.22 -5.90
N MET A 49 -3.55 10.59 -6.10
CA MET A 49 -2.65 10.92 -7.21
C MET A 49 -2.99 10.08 -8.44
N PRO A 50 -2.99 10.69 -9.65
CA PRO A 50 -3.24 9.93 -10.87
C PRO A 50 -2.26 8.79 -11.09
N GLN A 51 -1.01 8.95 -10.65
CA GLN A 51 0.03 7.94 -10.80
C GLN A 51 -0.32 6.64 -10.09
N ALA A 52 -1.08 6.70 -9.00
CA ALA A 52 -1.46 5.50 -8.27
C ALA A 52 -2.28 4.55 -9.15
N LYS A 53 -3.18 5.12 -9.95
CA LYS A 53 -4.00 4.32 -10.88
C LYS A 53 -3.14 3.66 -11.94
N GLN A 54 -2.13 4.37 -12.43
CA GLN A 54 -1.21 3.84 -13.42
C GLN A 54 -0.37 2.70 -12.86
N ALA A 55 -0.08 2.75 -11.56
CA ALA A 55 0.66 1.70 -10.87
C ALA A 55 -0.22 0.51 -10.46
N GLY A 56 -1.51 0.58 -10.77
CA GLY A 56 -2.44 -0.48 -10.42
C GLY A 56 -3.01 -0.37 -9.02
N LEU A 57 -2.79 0.76 -8.35
CA LEU A 57 -3.28 0.99 -7.00
C LEU A 57 -4.62 1.72 -7.05
N THR A 58 -5.68 0.98 -6.77
CA THR A 58 -7.02 1.57 -6.67
C THR A 58 -7.45 1.49 -5.21
N GLU A 59 -8.44 2.29 -4.87
CA GLU A 59 -8.97 2.28 -3.50
C GLU A 59 -9.47 0.89 -3.11
N ASP A 60 -10.18 0.23 -4.03
CA ASP A 60 -10.69 -1.12 -3.78
C ASP A 60 -9.57 -2.11 -3.49
N LYS A 61 -8.50 -2.08 -4.30
CA LYS A 61 -7.37 -2.98 -4.09
C LYS A 61 -6.67 -2.70 -2.77
N VAL A 62 -6.46 -1.42 -2.47
CA VAL A 62 -5.79 -1.04 -1.23
C VAL A 62 -6.62 -1.45 -0.02
N GLU A 63 -7.92 -1.29 -0.07
CA GLU A 63 -8.79 -1.72 1.02
C GLU A 63 -8.71 -3.23 1.24
N LYS A 64 -8.70 -4.00 0.16
CA LYS A 64 -8.55 -5.45 0.26
C LYS A 64 -7.21 -5.84 0.85
N VAL A 65 -6.15 -5.16 0.42
CA VAL A 65 -4.81 -5.39 0.94
C VAL A 65 -4.78 -5.11 2.44
N LEU A 66 -5.32 -3.98 2.85
CA LEU A 66 -5.35 -3.61 4.26
C LEU A 66 -6.14 -4.61 5.10
N THR A 67 -7.28 -5.06 4.59
CA THR A 67 -8.09 -6.04 5.28
C THR A 67 -7.31 -7.34 5.49
N GLU A 68 -6.62 -7.80 4.44
CA GLU A 68 -5.83 -9.02 4.52
C GLU A 68 -4.66 -8.88 5.48
N ILE A 69 -3.93 -7.76 5.39
CA ILE A 69 -2.80 -7.49 6.29
C ILE A 69 -3.27 -7.49 7.75
N ASN A 70 -4.36 -6.80 8.02
CA ASN A 70 -4.86 -6.69 9.39
C ASN A 70 -5.35 -8.04 9.92
N ALA A 71 -5.87 -8.89 9.05
CA ALA A 71 -6.29 -10.23 9.43
C ALA A 71 -5.08 -11.11 9.80
N VAL A 72 -3.99 -11.00 9.07
CA VAL A 72 -2.77 -11.76 9.33
C VAL A 72 -2.08 -11.29 10.61
N LYS A 73 -2.16 -10.01 10.91
CA LYS A 73 -1.46 -9.41 12.04
C LYS A 73 -2.26 -9.39 13.34
N LYS A 74 -3.41 -9.96 13.35
CA LYS A 74 -4.22 -10.06 14.56
C LYS A 74 -3.53 -10.84 15.67
#